data_e7875b236a63dee46fcbd7f9f2f108f7
#
_entry.id   e7875b236a63dee46fcbd7f9f2f108f7
#
_cell.length_a   1.000
_cell.length_b   1.000
_cell.length_c   1.000
_cell.angle_alpha   90.00
_cell.angle_beta   90.00
_cell.angle_gamma   90.00
#
_symmetry.space_group_name_H-M   'P 1'
#
loop_
_entity.id
_entity.type
_entity.pdbx_description
1 polymer ?
#
loop_
_entity_poly.entity_id
_entity_poly.type
_entity_poly.pdbx_seq_one_letter_code
_entity_poly.pdbx_strand_id
1 'polypeptide(L)'
;ESFRDFSIMTPFDEKEYAKLWLKEMSTSMDHEWENINLELLPNEKSLVPNIRVTLGGIRKSILPPSKYGFANEDDSVPNTLLITLLLFSRKNSIRFFGLDNEKDSIDKRIDELNNHFELLFGKRNSAPIIYDNEENYWKSKINIIDRSSIDRNDIKQSLNVFVKIVNSYVGHNVI
;
A
#
# COMPACT_ATOMS: atom_id res chain seq x y z
N GLU A 1 17.18 -0.36 -17.36
CA GLU A 1 17.13 0.63 -18.43
C GLU A 1 15.75 0.79 -19.06
N SER A 2 14.93 -0.22 -18.99
CA SER A 2 13.69 -0.34 -19.72
C SER A 2 12.57 0.61 -19.28
N PHE A 3 12.63 1.17 -18.09
CA PHE A 3 11.54 1.97 -17.51
C PHE A 3 11.85 3.46 -17.49
N ARG A 4 12.61 3.92 -18.47
CA ARG A 4 12.87 5.34 -18.64
C ARG A 4 11.88 5.94 -19.63
N ASP A 5 11.48 7.15 -19.39
CA ASP A 5 10.73 7.98 -20.31
C ASP A 5 9.50 7.32 -20.95
N PHE A 6 8.48 7.15 -20.13
CA PHE A 6 7.20 6.62 -20.57
C PHE A 6 6.21 7.69 -21.02
N SER A 7 6.66 8.93 -21.15
CA SER A 7 5.80 10.06 -21.49
C SER A 7 5.17 9.98 -22.87
N ILE A 8 5.78 9.21 -23.77
CA ILE A 8 5.33 9.04 -25.15
C ILE A 8 4.56 7.73 -25.40
N MET A 9 4.28 6.96 -24.35
CA MET A 9 3.56 5.69 -24.49
C MET A 9 2.12 5.88 -24.91
N THR A 10 1.64 4.99 -25.79
CA THR A 10 0.22 4.89 -26.13
C THR A 10 -0.54 4.12 -25.02
N PRO A 11 -1.88 4.23 -24.95
CA PRO A 11 -2.67 3.44 -23.98
C PRO A 11 -2.46 1.92 -24.11
N PHE A 12 -2.16 1.42 -25.30
CA PHE A 12 -1.85 0.00 -25.50
C PHE A 12 -0.52 -0.35 -24.83
N ASP A 13 0.48 0.48 -25.00
CA ASP A 13 1.81 0.31 -24.41
C ASP A 13 1.77 0.41 -22.88
N GLU A 14 0.85 1.17 -22.31
CA GLU A 14 0.64 1.26 -20.86
C GLU A 14 0.33 -0.08 -20.22
N LYS A 15 -0.44 -0.96 -20.90
CA LYS A 15 -0.73 -2.30 -20.40
C LYS A 15 0.53 -3.17 -20.38
N GLU A 16 1.31 -3.12 -21.43
CA GLU A 16 2.58 -3.84 -21.51
C GLU A 16 3.57 -3.30 -20.49
N TYR A 17 3.63 -1.99 -20.33
CA TYR A 17 4.46 -1.35 -19.32
C TYR A 17 4.08 -1.84 -17.92
N ALA A 18 2.80 -1.86 -17.58
CA ALA A 18 2.34 -2.32 -16.28
C ALA A 18 2.75 -3.78 -16.02
N LYS A 19 2.58 -4.65 -17.01
CA LYS A 19 3.02 -6.04 -16.93
C LYS A 19 4.52 -6.18 -16.68
N LEU A 20 5.32 -5.45 -17.44
CA LEU A 20 6.78 -5.49 -17.32
C LEU A 20 7.23 -4.97 -15.94
N TRP A 21 6.62 -3.90 -15.49
CA TRP A 21 6.92 -3.34 -14.18
C TRP A 21 6.58 -4.28 -13.05
N LEU A 22 5.39 -4.89 -13.07
CA LEU A 22 4.97 -5.86 -12.06
C LEU A 22 5.89 -7.08 -12.04
N LYS A 23 6.29 -7.55 -13.22
CA LYS A 23 7.25 -8.65 -13.34
C LYS A 23 8.60 -8.26 -12.74
N GLU A 24 9.09 -7.06 -13.03
CA GLU A 24 10.35 -6.58 -12.46
C GLU A 24 10.29 -6.48 -10.94
N MET A 25 9.20 -5.95 -10.38
CA MET A 25 9.01 -5.88 -8.94
C MET A 25 9.09 -7.27 -8.29
N SER A 26 8.42 -8.25 -8.86
CA SER A 26 8.33 -9.60 -8.29
C SER A 26 9.60 -10.42 -8.45
N THR A 27 10.46 -10.09 -9.41
CA THR A 27 11.69 -10.82 -9.70
C THR A 27 12.95 -10.11 -9.20
N SER A 28 12.85 -8.82 -8.86
CA SER A 28 13.97 -8.04 -8.33
C SER A 28 14.15 -8.33 -6.85
N MET A 29 14.92 -9.36 -6.54
CA MET A 29 15.19 -9.81 -5.17
C MET A 29 16.36 -9.08 -4.51
N ASP A 30 16.91 -8.07 -5.19
CA ASP A 30 18.10 -7.33 -4.74
C ASP A 30 17.81 -6.34 -3.62
N HIS A 31 16.53 -6.07 -3.37
CA HIS A 31 16.13 -5.05 -2.41
C HIS A 31 15.50 -5.70 -1.17
N GLU A 32 15.99 -5.30 -0.01
CA GLU A 32 15.33 -5.60 1.25
C GLU A 32 14.02 -4.81 1.35
N TRP A 33 13.11 -5.26 2.23
CA TRP A 33 11.84 -4.55 2.42
C TRP A 33 12.02 -3.06 2.71
N GLU A 34 13.05 -2.72 3.47
CA GLU A 34 13.36 -1.34 3.88
C GLU A 34 13.75 -0.42 2.72
N ASN A 35 14.16 -1.00 1.59
CA ASN A 35 14.51 -0.26 0.38
C ASN A 35 13.35 -0.09 -0.58
N ILE A 36 12.16 -0.50 -0.20
CA ILE A 36 10.93 -0.33 -0.98
C ILE A 36 10.11 0.80 -0.37
N ASN A 37 9.72 1.76 -1.21
CA ASN A 37 8.84 2.85 -0.84
C ASN A 37 7.52 2.73 -1.60
N LEU A 38 6.42 2.81 -0.86
CA LEU A 38 5.07 2.94 -1.40
C LEU A 38 4.54 4.32 -1.07
N GLU A 39 4.29 5.13 -2.07
CA GLU A 39 3.75 6.46 -1.88
C GLU A 39 2.34 6.54 -2.48
N LEU A 40 1.40 6.97 -1.67
CA LEU A 40 0.04 7.25 -2.10
C LEU A 40 0.00 8.67 -2.63
N LEU A 41 -0.37 8.84 -3.89
CA LEU A 41 -0.33 10.13 -4.59
C LEU A 41 -1.73 10.68 -4.85
N PRO A 42 -1.87 12.00 -5.01
CA PRO A 42 -3.15 12.60 -5.37
C PRO A 42 -3.74 11.99 -6.65
N ASN A 43 -5.04 11.79 -6.65
CA ASN A 43 -5.79 11.34 -7.81
C ASN A 43 -6.99 12.28 -8.02
N GLU A 44 -6.92 13.12 -9.03
CA GLU A 44 -7.96 14.11 -9.32
C GLU A 44 -9.29 13.49 -9.72
N LYS A 45 -9.27 12.24 -10.18
CA LYS A 45 -10.47 11.55 -10.71
C LYS A 45 -11.19 10.70 -9.67
N SER A 46 -10.56 10.40 -8.54
CA SER A 46 -11.09 9.46 -7.56
C SER A 46 -10.50 9.74 -6.18
N LEU A 47 -11.23 9.33 -5.13
CA LEU A 47 -10.72 9.32 -3.76
C LEU A 47 -9.67 8.22 -3.54
N VAL A 48 -9.60 7.25 -4.45
CA VAL A 48 -8.60 6.18 -4.40
C VAL A 48 -7.28 6.73 -4.95
N PRO A 49 -6.21 6.79 -4.15
CA PRO A 49 -4.96 7.40 -4.58
C PRO A 49 -4.24 6.56 -5.64
N ASN A 50 -3.47 7.23 -6.49
CA ASN A 50 -2.47 6.53 -7.31
C ASN A 50 -1.32 6.07 -6.42
N ILE A 51 -0.59 5.04 -6.85
CA ILE A 51 0.49 4.46 -6.07
C ILE A 51 1.80 4.57 -6.83
N ARG A 52 2.78 5.19 -6.21
CA ARG A 52 4.17 5.15 -6.69
C ARG A 52 4.96 4.15 -5.88
N VAL A 53 5.56 3.19 -6.58
CA VAL A 53 6.51 2.25 -5.99
C VAL A 53 7.91 2.66 -6.40
N THR A 54 8.81 2.74 -5.43
CA THR A 54 10.24 3.01 -5.65
C THR A 54 11.04 1.83 -5.09
N LEU A 55 11.90 1.26 -5.92
CA LEU A 55 12.79 0.16 -5.56
C LEU A 55 14.22 0.67 -5.46
N GLY A 56 14.82 0.53 -4.27
CA GLY A 56 16.22 0.92 -4.03
C GLY A 56 16.49 2.40 -4.25
N GLY A 57 15.49 3.25 -4.21
CA GLY A 57 15.62 4.70 -4.39
C GLY A 57 15.85 5.15 -5.84
N ILE A 58 15.95 4.22 -6.80
CA ILE A 58 16.33 4.51 -8.18
C ILE A 58 15.20 4.20 -9.15
N ARG A 59 14.71 2.98 -9.14
CA ARG A 59 13.67 2.53 -10.08
C ARG A 59 12.30 2.80 -9.50
N LYS A 60 11.48 3.55 -10.21
CA LYS A 60 10.16 3.93 -9.74
C LYS A 60 9.14 3.92 -10.86
N SER A 61 7.90 3.66 -10.50
CA SER A 61 6.76 3.74 -11.41
C SER A 61 5.50 4.13 -10.67
N ILE A 62 4.63 4.85 -11.35
CA ILE A 62 3.31 5.25 -10.85
C ILE A 62 2.27 4.48 -11.65
N LEU A 63 1.43 3.71 -10.97
CA LEU A 63 0.31 3.01 -11.58
C LEU A 63 -0.96 3.27 -10.78
N PRO A 64 -2.14 3.15 -11.41
CA PRO A 64 -3.39 3.12 -10.68
C PRO A 64 -3.41 1.98 -9.65
N PRO A 65 -4.12 2.15 -8.53
CA PRO A 65 -4.10 1.15 -7.45
C PRO A 65 -4.63 -0.23 -7.88
N SER A 66 -5.53 -0.29 -8.87
CA SER A 66 -6.03 -1.56 -9.42
C SER A 66 -4.92 -2.42 -10.02
N LYS A 67 -3.89 -1.79 -10.60
CA LYS A 67 -2.76 -2.52 -11.20
C LYS A 67 -1.89 -3.20 -10.15
N TYR A 68 -1.89 -2.68 -8.94
CA TYR A 68 -1.22 -3.29 -7.79
C TYR A 68 -2.14 -4.19 -6.96
N GLY A 69 -3.41 -4.32 -7.35
CA GLY A 69 -4.38 -5.14 -6.61
C GLY A 69 -4.98 -4.46 -5.38
N PHE A 70 -4.97 -3.14 -5.31
CA PHE A 70 -5.48 -2.38 -4.15
C PHE A 70 -6.85 -1.73 -4.37
N ALA A 71 -7.44 -1.91 -5.53
CA ALA A 71 -8.75 -1.38 -5.87
C ALA A 71 -9.45 -2.23 -6.93
N ASN A 72 -10.73 -1.94 -7.19
CA ASN A 72 -11.46 -2.55 -8.29
C ASN A 72 -10.88 -2.08 -9.65
N GLU A 73 -11.33 -2.70 -10.75
CA GLU A 73 -10.74 -2.46 -12.09
C GLU A 73 -10.77 -1.00 -12.55
N ASP A 74 -11.82 -0.26 -12.20
CA ASP A 74 -11.97 1.14 -12.60
C ASP A 74 -11.38 2.14 -11.58
N ASP A 75 -10.71 1.65 -10.56
CA ASP A 75 -10.08 2.46 -9.52
C ASP A 75 -11.05 3.36 -8.73
N SER A 76 -12.32 2.99 -8.68
CA SER A 76 -13.33 3.77 -7.97
C SER A 76 -13.56 3.35 -6.52
N VAL A 77 -13.26 2.08 -6.19
CA VAL A 77 -13.50 1.51 -4.86
C VAL A 77 -12.23 0.84 -4.33
N PRO A 78 -11.72 1.27 -3.18
CA PRO A 78 -10.59 0.60 -2.55
C PRO A 78 -11.02 -0.77 -2.01
N ASN A 79 -10.09 -1.71 -1.99
CA ASN A 79 -10.32 -2.99 -1.33
C ASN A 79 -9.74 -2.99 0.09
N THR A 80 -9.91 -4.10 0.81
CA THR A 80 -9.42 -4.23 2.18
C THR A 80 -7.91 -4.11 2.30
N LEU A 81 -7.17 -4.48 1.26
CA LEU A 81 -5.70 -4.36 1.24
C LEU A 81 -5.27 -2.89 1.27
N LEU A 82 -5.92 -2.04 0.46
CA LEU A 82 -5.61 -0.60 0.46
C LEU A 82 -5.98 0.03 1.79
N ILE A 83 -7.11 -0.35 2.37
CA ILE A 83 -7.54 0.15 3.68
C ILE A 83 -6.51 -0.20 4.75
N THR A 84 -6.02 -1.42 4.76
CA THR A 84 -4.97 -1.86 5.69
C THR A 84 -3.66 -1.09 5.45
N LEU A 85 -3.30 -0.91 4.17
CA LEU A 85 -2.13 -0.13 3.79
C LEU A 85 -2.19 1.30 4.34
N LEU A 86 -3.36 1.93 4.28
CA LEU A 86 -3.57 3.30 4.77
C LEU A 86 -3.35 3.42 6.28
N LEU A 87 -3.61 2.35 7.05
CA LEU A 87 -3.33 2.36 8.48
C LEU A 87 -1.84 2.57 8.77
N PHE A 88 -0.97 2.01 7.93
CA PHE A 88 0.48 2.15 8.07
C PHE A 88 1.02 3.46 7.50
N SER A 89 0.27 4.16 6.66
CA SER A 89 0.77 5.34 5.95
C SER A 89 1.12 6.53 6.85
N ARG A 90 0.63 6.52 8.08
CA ARG A 90 0.90 7.60 9.04
C ARG A 90 2.23 7.45 9.75
N LYS A 91 2.56 6.23 10.22
CA LYS A 91 3.74 6.00 11.08
C LYS A 91 4.49 4.72 10.77
N ASN A 92 4.19 4.05 9.68
CA ASN A 92 4.67 2.69 9.36
C ASN A 92 4.39 1.67 10.49
N SER A 93 3.43 1.96 11.34
CA SER A 93 3.08 1.10 12.47
C SER A 93 1.61 1.24 12.85
N ILE A 94 1.05 0.15 13.38
CA ILE A 94 -0.29 0.12 13.96
C ILE A 94 -0.18 -0.37 15.39
N ARG A 95 -0.67 0.41 16.33
CA ARG A 95 -0.76 0.01 17.72
C ARG A 95 -2.20 -0.40 18.03
N PHE A 96 -2.35 -1.51 18.74
CA PHE A 96 -3.67 -2.04 19.10
C PHE A 96 -3.92 -1.88 20.60
N PHE A 97 -5.12 -1.41 20.96
CA PHE A 97 -5.53 -1.19 22.33
C PHE A 97 -6.85 -1.90 22.68
N GLY A 98 -7.31 -2.83 21.84
CA GLY A 98 -8.58 -3.51 22.01
C GLY A 98 -8.48 -4.86 22.72
N LEU A 99 -9.52 -5.66 22.58
CA LEU A 99 -9.61 -7.00 23.13
C LEU A 99 -8.88 -8.01 22.23
N ASP A 100 -8.39 -9.10 22.81
CA ASP A 100 -7.61 -10.13 22.09
C ASP A 100 -8.32 -10.70 20.87
N ASN A 101 -9.65 -10.88 20.93
CA ASN A 101 -10.42 -11.40 19.80
C ASN A 101 -10.48 -10.40 18.62
N GLU A 102 -10.39 -9.10 18.90
CA GLU A 102 -10.30 -8.08 17.85
C GLU A 102 -8.91 -8.05 17.22
N LYS A 103 -7.89 -8.36 18.02
CA LYS A 103 -6.51 -8.50 17.52
C LYS A 103 -6.41 -9.57 16.45
N ASP A 104 -7.10 -10.68 16.58
CA ASP A 104 -7.11 -11.75 15.60
C ASP A 104 -7.63 -11.28 14.23
N SER A 105 -8.64 -10.41 14.22
CA SER A 105 -9.15 -9.81 12.98
C SER A 105 -8.12 -8.91 12.32
N ILE A 106 -7.36 -8.17 13.10
CA ILE A 106 -6.29 -7.31 12.59
C ILE A 106 -5.13 -8.16 12.06
N ASP A 107 -4.73 -9.18 12.81
CA ASP A 107 -3.69 -10.12 12.39
C ASP A 107 -4.03 -10.73 11.03
N LYS A 108 -5.28 -11.11 10.82
CA LYS A 108 -5.74 -11.65 9.55
C LYS A 108 -5.59 -10.64 8.40
N ARG A 109 -5.96 -9.39 8.61
CA ARG A 109 -5.81 -8.33 7.61
C ARG A 109 -4.34 -8.05 7.28
N ILE A 110 -3.48 -8.10 8.29
CA ILE A 110 -2.05 -7.91 8.12
C ILE A 110 -1.43 -9.10 7.41
N ASP A 111 -1.86 -10.32 7.72
CA ASP A 111 -1.41 -11.51 7.00
C ASP A 111 -1.78 -11.44 5.51
N GLU A 112 -2.99 -11.01 5.20
CA GLU A 112 -3.43 -10.79 3.83
C GLU A 112 -2.54 -9.75 3.12
N LEU A 113 -2.22 -8.65 3.78
CA LEU A 113 -1.34 -7.62 3.22
C LEU A 113 0.09 -8.12 3.05
N ASN A 114 0.63 -8.86 4.02
CA ASN A 114 1.94 -9.49 3.90
C ASN A 114 2.02 -10.43 2.70
N ASN A 115 1.01 -11.28 2.54
CA ASN A 115 0.94 -12.18 1.40
C ASN A 115 0.88 -11.42 0.08
N HIS A 116 0.16 -10.31 0.06
CA HIS A 116 0.07 -9.48 -1.13
C HIS A 116 1.40 -8.80 -1.47
N PHE A 117 2.12 -8.30 -0.46
CA PHE A 117 3.46 -7.76 -0.66
C PHE A 117 4.43 -8.81 -1.19
N GLU A 118 4.37 -10.01 -0.68
CA GLU A 118 5.19 -11.12 -1.19
C GLU A 118 4.84 -11.46 -2.64
N LEU A 119 3.57 -11.35 -3.00
CA LEU A 119 3.12 -11.53 -4.38
C LEU A 119 3.68 -10.42 -5.30
N LEU A 120 3.64 -9.17 -4.85
CA LEU A 120 4.09 -8.03 -5.66
C LEU A 120 5.63 -7.96 -5.77
N PHE A 121 6.34 -8.21 -4.68
CA PHE A 121 7.78 -7.92 -4.58
C PHE A 121 8.66 -9.18 -4.49
N GLY A 122 8.06 -10.34 -4.45
CA GLY A 122 8.77 -11.59 -4.22
C GLY A 122 8.93 -11.90 -2.73
N LYS A 123 9.02 -13.17 -2.43
CA LYS A 123 9.16 -13.68 -1.06
C LYS A 123 10.60 -13.52 -0.56
N ARG A 124 10.75 -13.10 0.68
CA ARG A 124 12.04 -12.97 1.36
C ARG A 124 12.03 -13.79 2.65
N ASN A 125 13.16 -13.80 3.35
CA ASN A 125 13.32 -14.60 4.58
C ASN A 125 12.45 -14.10 5.74
N SER A 126 12.05 -12.84 5.73
CA SER A 126 11.20 -12.26 6.76
C SER A 126 9.96 -11.63 6.15
N ALA A 127 8.89 -11.54 6.94
CA ALA A 127 7.66 -10.86 6.52
C ALA A 127 7.87 -9.35 6.44
N PRO A 128 7.18 -8.66 5.51
CA PRO A 128 7.29 -7.19 5.41
C PRO A 128 6.70 -6.46 6.61
N ILE A 129 5.66 -7.00 7.23
CA ILE A 129 5.05 -6.43 8.43
C ILE A 129 5.19 -7.44 9.56
N ILE A 130 5.77 -7.01 10.67
CA ILE A 130 6.00 -7.85 11.85
C ILE A 130 5.30 -7.27 13.07
N TYR A 131 4.92 -8.15 14.00
CA TYR A 131 4.39 -7.76 15.30
C TYR A 131 5.51 -7.74 16.34
N ASP A 132 5.62 -6.61 17.04
CA ASP A 132 6.54 -6.46 18.16
C ASP A 132 5.79 -6.76 19.46
N ASN A 133 6.13 -7.89 20.08
CA ASN A 133 5.47 -8.34 21.32
C ASN A 133 5.81 -7.46 22.53
N GLU A 134 6.96 -6.80 22.52
CA GLU A 134 7.38 -5.95 23.64
C GLU A 134 6.62 -4.62 23.62
N GLU A 135 6.49 -4.02 22.43
CA GLU A 135 5.86 -2.73 22.25
C GLU A 135 4.37 -2.81 21.90
N ASN A 136 3.85 -4.01 21.64
CA ASN A 136 2.45 -4.26 21.26
C ASN A 136 2.01 -3.50 20.02
N TYR A 137 2.81 -3.55 18.94
CA TYR A 137 2.42 -2.93 17.68
C TYR A 137 2.93 -3.73 16.48
N TRP A 138 2.25 -3.57 15.34
CA TRP A 138 2.73 -4.05 14.05
C TRP A 138 3.55 -2.96 13.38
N LYS A 139 4.68 -3.34 12.82
CA LYS A 139 5.58 -2.43 12.14
C LYS A 139 5.84 -2.89 10.71
N SER A 140 5.68 -1.98 9.76
CA SER A 140 6.04 -2.22 8.36
C SER A 140 7.52 -1.91 8.12
N LYS A 141 8.21 -2.84 7.47
CA LYS A 141 9.57 -2.63 6.97
C LYS A 141 9.57 -1.84 5.67
N ILE A 142 8.50 -1.99 4.87
CA ILE A 142 8.29 -1.16 3.69
C ILE A 142 7.90 0.24 4.15
N ASN A 143 8.50 1.27 3.54
CA ASN A 143 8.13 2.64 3.79
C ASN A 143 6.83 2.98 3.08
N ILE A 144 5.80 3.28 3.85
CA ILE A 144 4.47 3.61 3.34
C ILE A 144 4.19 5.08 3.69
N ILE A 145 4.02 5.91 2.67
CA ILE A 145 3.89 7.35 2.83
C ILE A 145 2.62 7.83 2.13
N ASP A 146 1.77 8.54 2.85
CA ASP A 146 0.59 9.16 2.27
C ASP A 146 0.91 10.59 1.83
N ARG A 147 0.94 10.79 0.51
CA ARG A 147 1.06 12.09 -0.13
C ARG A 147 -0.16 12.41 -0.98
N SER A 148 -1.28 11.69 -0.73
CA SER A 148 -2.47 11.77 -1.57
C SER A 148 -3.28 13.04 -1.38
N SER A 149 -2.97 13.85 -0.39
CA SER A 149 -3.77 15.02 -0.05
C SER A 149 -3.28 16.26 -0.76
N ILE A 150 -4.14 16.79 -1.62
CA ILE A 150 -3.90 18.03 -2.38
C ILE A 150 -4.32 19.25 -1.56
N ASP A 151 -5.40 19.12 -0.76
CA ASP A 151 -5.96 20.20 0.07
C ASP A 151 -6.25 19.66 1.47
N ARG A 152 -5.97 20.47 2.48
CA ARG A 152 -6.19 20.10 3.89
C ARG A 152 -7.65 19.83 4.24
N ASN A 153 -8.59 20.48 3.57
CA ASN A 153 -10.03 20.24 3.78
C ASN A 153 -10.47 18.93 3.16
N ASP A 154 -9.98 18.62 1.97
CA ASP A 154 -10.24 17.35 1.30
C ASP A 154 -9.58 16.19 2.07
N ILE A 155 -8.44 16.42 2.70
CA ILE A 155 -7.79 15.46 3.59
C ILE A 155 -8.72 15.06 4.73
N LYS A 156 -9.30 16.04 5.41
CA LYS A 156 -10.17 15.75 6.56
C LYS A 156 -11.39 14.93 6.16
N GLN A 157 -11.99 15.24 5.02
CA GLN A 157 -13.13 14.48 4.50
C GLN A 157 -12.71 13.07 4.08
N SER A 158 -11.63 12.97 3.35
CA SER A 158 -11.08 11.67 2.93
C SER A 158 -10.67 10.83 4.13
N LEU A 159 -9.98 11.42 5.11
CA LEU A 159 -9.61 10.74 6.35
C LEU A 159 -10.84 10.27 7.13
N ASN A 160 -11.90 11.08 7.20
CA ASN A 160 -13.12 10.69 7.88
C ASN A 160 -13.81 9.52 7.20
N VAL A 161 -13.83 9.49 5.87
CA VAL A 161 -14.35 8.36 5.10
C VAL A 161 -13.48 7.13 5.34
N PHE A 162 -12.17 7.26 5.27
CA PHE A 162 -11.25 6.15 5.53
C PHE A 162 -11.34 5.64 6.96
N VAL A 163 -11.42 6.53 7.94
CA VAL A 163 -11.59 6.13 9.35
C VAL A 163 -12.88 5.34 9.54
N LYS A 164 -13.98 5.76 8.92
CA LYS A 164 -15.24 5.01 8.97
C LYS A 164 -15.11 3.63 8.35
N ILE A 165 -14.47 3.53 7.18
CA ILE A 165 -14.25 2.26 6.51
C ILE A 165 -13.34 1.36 7.34
N VAL A 166 -12.23 1.90 7.85
CA VAL A 166 -11.31 1.17 8.71
C VAL A 166 -12.02 0.65 9.95
N ASN A 167 -12.79 1.49 10.64
CA ASN A 167 -13.53 1.09 11.83
C ASN A 167 -14.57 0.01 11.53
N SER A 168 -15.14 -0.01 10.33
CA SER A 168 -16.09 -1.07 9.94
C SER A 168 -15.40 -2.42 9.70
N TYR A 169 -14.11 -2.42 9.31
CA TYR A 169 -13.38 -3.65 9.01
C TYR A 169 -12.55 -4.18 10.18
N VAL A 170 -11.95 -3.30 10.97
CA VAL A 170 -11.00 -3.70 12.03
C VAL A 170 -11.46 -3.32 13.44
N GLY A 171 -12.65 -2.76 13.58
CA GLY A 171 -13.17 -2.29 14.86
C GLY A 171 -12.65 -0.89 15.21
N HIS A 172 -13.10 -0.38 16.37
CA HIS A 172 -12.84 0.99 16.81
C HIS A 172 -11.57 1.16 17.65
N ASN A 173 -10.83 0.08 17.88
CA ASN A 173 -9.71 0.01 18.83
C ASN A 173 -8.34 0.08 18.18
N VAL A 174 -8.27 0.47 16.92
CA VAL A 174 -7.01 0.62 16.17
C VAL A 174 -6.64 2.08 16.09
N ILE A 175 -5.40 2.38 16.41
CA ILE A 175 -4.85 3.74 16.36
C ILE A 175 -3.59 3.78 15.51
#